data_5305d08131c82c0a06ded1aaf3ae04af
#
_entry.id   5305d08131c82c0a06ded1aaf3ae04af
#
_cell.length_a   1.000
_cell.length_b   1.000
_cell.length_c   1.000
_cell.angle_alpha   90.00
_cell.angle_beta   90.00
_cell.angle_gamma   90.00
#
_symmetry.space_group_name_H-M   'P 1'
#
loop_
_entity.id
_entity.type
_entity.pdbx_description
1 polymer ?
#
loop_
_entity_poly.entity_id
_entity_poly.type
_entity_poly.pdbx_seq_one_letter_code
_entity_poly.pdbx_strand_id
1 'polypeptide(L)'
;MKPTVVSADVLFEDHRASLKWQWVAGLGASERRFDELAVRAARSGADLVGYLNYIHPYRVQILGEREVAYLTNVSREDGARRISRIITLEPPVLVVADDQVAPDTLLSMCERAQLPMFSTPESAAFVIDVLRAYLSRHFAERTSMHGVFIDRKSVV
;
A
#
# COMPACT_ATOMS: atom_id res chain seq x y z
N MET A 1 9.16 10.73 -21.07
CA MET A 1 8.11 9.77 -20.85
C MET A 1 7.70 9.68 -19.40
N LYS A 2 6.42 9.68 -19.19
CA LYS A 2 5.93 9.62 -17.83
C LYS A 2 6.09 8.22 -17.24
N PRO A 3 6.60 8.11 -16.02
CA PRO A 3 6.77 6.79 -15.44
C PRO A 3 5.42 6.10 -15.21
N THR A 4 5.38 4.83 -15.53
CA THR A 4 4.21 4.02 -15.27
C THR A 4 4.34 3.23 -13.98
N VAL A 5 5.47 3.40 -13.31
CA VAL A 5 5.76 2.67 -12.10
C VAL A 5 5.48 3.55 -10.90
N VAL A 6 4.80 3.01 -9.91
CA VAL A 6 4.59 3.69 -8.65
C VAL A 6 5.51 3.08 -7.61
N SER A 7 6.42 3.89 -7.09
CA SER A 7 7.29 3.48 -5.99
C SER A 7 6.77 4.10 -4.70
N ALA A 8 7.33 3.64 -3.58
CA ALA A 8 6.89 4.13 -2.28
C ALA A 8 7.05 5.64 -2.14
N ASP A 9 8.16 6.18 -2.63
CA ASP A 9 8.40 7.62 -2.55
C ASP A 9 7.43 8.42 -3.42
N VAL A 10 7.10 7.93 -4.61
CA VAL A 10 6.12 8.59 -5.46
C VAL A 10 4.74 8.58 -4.82
N LEU A 11 4.35 7.42 -4.28
CA LEU A 11 3.07 7.30 -3.59
C LEU A 11 2.99 8.26 -2.41
N PHE A 12 4.08 8.35 -1.66
CA PHE A 12 4.14 9.20 -0.48
C PHE A 12 4.00 10.67 -0.86
N GLU A 13 4.79 11.13 -1.82
CA GLU A 13 4.80 12.55 -2.20
C GLU A 13 3.49 12.97 -2.87
N ASP A 14 2.93 12.11 -3.69
CA ASP A 14 1.68 12.43 -4.39
C ASP A 14 0.49 12.61 -3.44
N HIS A 15 0.57 12.05 -2.23
CA HIS A 15 -0.53 12.11 -1.27
C HIS A 15 -0.16 12.81 0.02
N ARG A 16 1.01 13.43 0.07
CA ARG A 16 1.49 14.06 1.29
C ARG A 16 0.52 15.11 1.81
N ALA A 17 0.01 15.93 0.94
CA ALA A 17 -0.92 16.99 1.33
C ALA A 17 -2.30 16.45 1.69
N SER A 18 -2.82 15.53 0.89
CA SER A 18 -4.18 15.03 1.08
C SER A 18 -4.30 14.06 2.25
N LEU A 19 -3.31 13.23 2.45
CA LEU A 19 -3.35 12.22 3.53
C LEU A 19 -2.56 12.64 4.77
N LYS A 20 -1.80 13.70 4.68
CA LYS A 20 -1.06 14.25 5.84
C LYS A 20 -0.23 13.20 6.54
N TRP A 21 0.27 12.26 5.79
CA TRP A 21 0.98 11.13 6.38
C TRP A 21 2.46 11.39 6.59
N GLN A 22 3.04 10.56 7.44
CA GLN A 22 4.46 10.61 7.77
C GLN A 22 5.06 9.24 7.49
N TRP A 23 6.29 9.24 7.02
CA TRP A 23 7.02 8.01 6.76
C TRP A 23 7.71 7.59 8.04
N VAL A 24 7.29 6.49 8.63
CA VAL A 24 7.73 6.12 9.99
C VAL A 24 8.66 4.92 10.06
N ALA A 25 8.74 4.11 9.00
CA ALA A 25 9.67 2.97 8.97
C ALA A 25 10.00 2.62 7.53
N GLY A 26 11.08 1.87 7.33
CA GLY A 26 11.50 1.46 6.00
C GLY A 26 11.93 2.61 5.12
N LEU A 27 12.57 3.61 5.71
CA LEU A 27 12.99 4.81 4.98
C LEU A 27 13.99 4.50 3.89
N GLY A 28 14.79 3.46 4.05
CA GLY A 28 15.78 3.07 3.06
C GLY A 28 15.20 2.39 1.84
N ALA A 29 13.91 2.11 1.84
CA ALA A 29 13.26 1.39 0.75
C ALA A 29 12.35 2.29 -0.09
N SER A 30 12.77 3.54 -0.29
CA SER A 30 11.95 4.52 -1.01
C SER A 30 11.62 4.12 -2.45
N GLU A 31 12.45 3.28 -3.04
CA GLU A 31 12.24 2.84 -4.42
C GLU A 31 11.44 1.55 -4.54
N ARG A 32 10.94 1.03 -3.43
CA ARG A 32 10.15 -0.19 -3.44
C ARG A 32 8.87 0.02 -4.26
N ARG A 33 8.56 -0.95 -5.11
CA ARG A 33 7.48 -0.82 -6.09
C ARG A 33 6.43 -1.90 -5.89
N PHE A 34 5.28 -1.72 -6.54
CA PHE A 34 4.29 -2.77 -6.62
C PHE A 34 4.85 -3.94 -7.42
N ASP A 35 4.49 -5.14 -7.03
CA ASP A 35 4.86 -6.34 -7.77
C ASP A 35 4.25 -6.26 -9.17
N GLU A 36 5.06 -6.50 -10.18
CA GLU A 36 4.65 -6.32 -11.57
C GLU A 36 3.53 -7.28 -11.98
N LEU A 37 3.61 -8.52 -11.48
CA LEU A 37 2.56 -9.48 -11.79
C LEU A 37 1.24 -9.10 -11.13
N ALA A 38 1.31 -8.57 -9.92
CA ALA A 38 0.12 -8.10 -9.22
C ALA A 38 -0.54 -6.94 -9.97
N VAL A 39 0.27 -6.04 -10.48
CA VAL A 39 -0.25 -4.90 -11.26
C VAL A 39 -0.93 -5.41 -12.54
N ARG A 40 -0.32 -6.36 -13.20
CA ARG A 40 -0.91 -6.92 -14.43
C ARG A 40 -2.21 -7.66 -14.16
N ALA A 41 -2.30 -8.32 -13.03
CA ALA A 41 -3.49 -9.08 -12.67
C ALA A 41 -4.61 -8.21 -12.12
N ALA A 42 -4.30 -7.00 -11.69
CA ALA A 42 -5.28 -6.12 -11.07
C ALA A 42 -6.30 -5.62 -12.08
N ARG A 43 -7.55 -5.67 -11.71
CA ARG A 43 -8.64 -5.14 -12.54
C ARG A 43 -8.90 -3.69 -12.24
N SER A 44 -8.55 -3.24 -11.05
CA SER A 44 -8.70 -1.85 -10.64
C SER A 44 -7.79 -1.60 -9.45
N GLY A 45 -7.76 -0.35 -8.99
CA GLY A 45 -6.99 -0.01 -7.79
C GLY A 45 -7.47 -0.75 -6.55
N ALA A 46 -8.70 -1.23 -6.55
CA ALA A 46 -9.23 -2.01 -5.43
C ALA A 46 -8.46 -3.30 -5.20
N ASP A 47 -7.82 -3.82 -6.23
CA ASP A 47 -7.00 -5.02 -6.09
C ASP A 47 -5.60 -4.71 -5.57
N LEU A 48 -5.25 -3.45 -5.47
CA LEU A 48 -3.90 -3.02 -5.10
C LEU A 48 -3.83 -2.34 -3.74
N VAL A 49 -4.96 -2.09 -3.11
CA VAL A 49 -5.02 -1.48 -1.78
C VAL A 49 -6.28 -1.92 -1.04
N GLY A 50 -6.16 -2.14 0.25
CA GLY A 50 -7.32 -2.46 1.07
C GLY A 50 -6.91 -2.70 2.52
N TYR A 51 -7.88 -2.98 3.37
CA TYR A 51 -7.61 -3.33 4.75
C TYR A 51 -6.72 -4.57 4.82
N LEU A 52 -5.94 -4.68 5.87
CA LEU A 52 -5.08 -5.83 6.07
C LEU A 52 -5.84 -7.13 5.84
N ASN A 53 -5.34 -7.95 4.95
CA ASN A 53 -5.96 -9.23 4.64
C ASN A 53 -4.87 -10.18 4.15
N TYR A 54 -4.68 -11.27 4.88
CA TYR A 54 -3.60 -12.21 4.62
C TYR A 54 -3.77 -13.02 3.33
N ILE A 55 -4.94 -12.97 2.71
CA ILE A 55 -5.15 -13.68 1.44
C ILE A 55 -4.86 -12.81 0.22
N HIS A 56 -4.49 -11.55 0.43
CA HIS A 56 -4.21 -10.63 -0.67
C HIS A 56 -2.76 -10.13 -0.60
N PRO A 57 -1.80 -10.89 -1.16
CA PRO A 57 -0.41 -10.40 -1.16
C PRO A 57 -0.21 -9.26 -2.15
N TYR A 58 0.91 -8.57 -2.02
CA TYR A 58 1.42 -7.57 -2.95
C TYR A 58 0.59 -6.30 -3.07
N ARG A 59 -0.39 -6.11 -2.21
CA ARG A 59 -1.14 -4.85 -2.25
C ARG A 59 -0.77 -3.99 -1.04
N VAL A 60 -1.09 -2.70 -1.10
CA VAL A 60 -0.92 -1.82 0.06
C VAL A 60 -1.87 -2.29 1.15
N GLN A 61 -1.34 -2.60 2.31
CA GLN A 61 -2.14 -3.05 3.45
C GLN A 61 -2.39 -1.87 4.37
N ILE A 62 -3.66 -1.62 4.65
CA ILE A 62 -4.09 -0.50 5.49
C ILE A 62 -4.51 -1.03 6.85
N LEU A 63 -3.88 -0.50 7.90
CA LEU A 63 -4.18 -0.88 9.27
C LEU A 63 -4.92 0.27 9.93
N GLY A 64 -6.20 0.07 10.21
CA GLY A 64 -6.96 1.01 11.02
C GLY A 64 -6.96 0.59 12.46
N GLU A 65 -7.88 1.15 13.23
CA GLU A 65 -7.97 0.90 14.67
C GLU A 65 -8.11 -0.59 14.98
N ARG A 66 -8.94 -1.30 14.24
CA ARG A 66 -9.15 -2.72 14.46
C ARG A 66 -7.91 -3.54 14.21
N GLU A 67 -7.20 -3.22 13.15
CA GLU A 67 -6.00 -3.97 12.78
C GLU A 67 -4.86 -3.71 13.75
N VAL A 68 -4.73 -2.48 14.22
CA VAL A 68 -3.73 -2.17 15.24
C VAL A 68 -4.06 -2.93 16.54
N ALA A 69 -5.33 -2.95 16.92
CA ALA A 69 -5.76 -3.71 18.09
C ALA A 69 -5.48 -5.20 17.94
N TYR A 70 -5.68 -5.73 16.75
CA TYR A 70 -5.39 -7.12 16.43
C TYR A 70 -3.91 -7.46 16.67
N LEU A 71 -3.03 -6.50 16.45
CA LEU A 71 -1.59 -6.70 16.65
C LEU A 71 -1.16 -6.45 18.10
N THR A 72 -1.89 -5.63 18.84
CA THR A 72 -1.46 -5.18 20.17
C THR A 72 -2.22 -5.84 21.33
N ASN A 73 -3.44 -6.33 21.10
CA ASN A 73 -4.25 -6.94 22.16
C ASN A 73 -3.96 -8.43 22.34
N VAL A 74 -2.72 -8.80 22.13
CA VAL A 74 -2.24 -10.18 22.26
C VAL A 74 -0.86 -10.12 22.88
N SER A 75 -0.29 -11.28 23.19
CA SER A 75 1.07 -11.34 23.70
C SER A 75 2.03 -10.74 22.69
N ARG A 76 3.18 -10.31 23.18
CA ARG A 76 4.22 -9.77 22.32
C ARG A 76 4.65 -10.80 21.25
N GLU A 77 4.73 -12.05 21.65
CA GLU A 77 5.06 -13.14 20.74
C GLU A 77 4.05 -13.30 19.62
N ASP A 78 2.78 -13.29 19.98
CA ASP A 78 1.70 -13.43 18.99
C ASP A 78 1.63 -12.21 18.08
N GLY A 79 1.84 -11.04 18.64
CA GLY A 79 1.89 -9.81 17.86
C GLY A 79 3.01 -9.86 16.82
N ALA A 80 4.20 -10.28 17.24
CA ALA A 80 5.34 -10.40 16.35
C ALA A 80 5.07 -11.43 15.25
N ARG A 81 4.40 -12.53 15.59
CA ARG A 81 4.05 -13.56 14.61
C ARG A 81 3.09 -13.01 13.56
N ARG A 82 2.11 -12.24 13.99
CA ARG A 82 1.14 -11.61 13.08
C ARG A 82 1.81 -10.59 12.17
N ILE A 83 2.72 -9.81 12.73
CA ILE A 83 3.48 -8.83 11.94
C ILE A 83 4.35 -9.55 10.91
N SER A 84 4.99 -10.64 11.31
CA SER A 84 5.80 -11.42 10.39
C SER A 84 5.00 -11.91 9.19
N ARG A 85 3.75 -12.32 9.43
CA ARG A 85 2.86 -12.72 8.34
C ARG A 85 2.53 -11.55 7.40
N ILE A 86 2.37 -10.35 7.95
CA ILE A 86 2.14 -9.17 7.12
C ILE A 86 3.34 -8.95 6.20
N ILE A 87 4.53 -9.06 6.75
CA ILE A 87 5.76 -8.86 5.97
C ILE A 87 5.86 -9.88 4.84
N THR A 88 5.45 -11.12 5.08
CA THR A 88 5.49 -12.15 4.05
C THR A 88 4.50 -11.92 2.92
N LEU A 89 3.53 -11.04 3.10
CA LEU A 89 2.63 -10.64 2.02
C LEU A 89 3.31 -9.74 1.00
N GLU A 90 4.50 -9.25 1.33
CA GLU A 90 5.30 -8.38 0.47
C GLU A 90 4.50 -7.17 -0.04
N PRO A 91 3.86 -6.43 0.86
CA PRO A 91 3.17 -5.22 0.42
C PRO A 91 4.20 -4.19 -0.04
N PRO A 92 3.87 -3.37 -1.03
CA PRO A 92 4.79 -2.30 -1.42
C PRO A 92 4.92 -1.24 -0.33
N VAL A 93 3.83 -1.03 0.42
CA VAL A 93 3.76 -0.07 1.51
C VAL A 93 2.75 -0.56 2.54
N LEU A 94 2.99 -0.25 3.80
CA LEU A 94 2.07 -0.50 4.88
C LEU A 94 1.63 0.85 5.43
N VAL A 95 0.34 1.03 5.71
CA VAL A 95 -0.17 2.30 6.23
C VAL A 95 -0.90 2.08 7.54
N VAL A 96 -0.55 2.85 8.56
CA VAL A 96 -1.28 2.88 9.83
C VAL A 96 -2.15 4.14 9.80
N ALA A 97 -3.45 3.94 9.77
CA ALA A 97 -4.43 5.01 9.62
C ALA A 97 -5.22 5.22 10.92
N ASP A 98 -6.31 5.96 10.85
CA ASP A 98 -7.20 6.23 11.98
C ASP A 98 -6.50 6.94 13.14
N ASP A 99 -5.45 7.70 12.84
CA ASP A 99 -4.66 8.40 13.85
C ASP A 99 -4.08 7.45 14.90
N GLN A 100 -3.87 6.21 14.54
CA GLN A 100 -3.33 5.21 15.45
C GLN A 100 -1.82 5.35 15.56
N VAL A 101 -1.29 5.03 16.74
CA VAL A 101 0.15 4.99 16.95
C VAL A 101 0.65 3.60 16.55
N ALA A 102 1.63 3.56 15.68
CA ALA A 102 2.19 2.28 15.26
C ALA A 102 2.91 1.63 16.44
N PRO A 103 2.62 0.35 16.72
CA PRO A 103 3.32 -0.35 17.80
C PRO A 103 4.83 -0.42 17.55
N ASP A 104 5.61 -0.34 18.62
CA ASP A 104 7.08 -0.38 18.51
C ASP A 104 7.57 -1.64 17.79
N THR A 105 6.95 -2.76 18.06
CA THR A 105 7.33 -4.01 17.40
C THR A 105 7.10 -3.94 15.89
N LEU A 106 5.98 -3.33 15.49
CA LEU A 106 5.68 -3.15 14.07
C LEU A 106 6.71 -2.24 13.42
N LEU A 107 7.02 -1.11 14.06
CA LEU A 107 8.02 -0.17 13.53
C LEU A 107 9.37 -0.86 13.35
N SER A 108 9.81 -1.58 14.37
CA SER A 108 11.11 -2.24 14.37
C SER A 108 11.20 -3.34 13.32
N MET A 109 10.16 -4.14 13.20
CA MET A 109 10.14 -5.23 12.22
C MET A 109 10.06 -4.72 10.79
N CYS A 110 9.29 -3.67 10.54
CA CYS A 110 9.21 -3.07 9.21
C CYS A 110 10.54 -2.39 8.84
N GLU A 111 11.19 -1.77 9.81
CA GLU A 111 12.49 -1.17 9.55
C GLU A 111 13.51 -2.23 9.15
N ARG A 112 13.56 -3.34 9.87
CA ARG A 112 14.48 -4.43 9.55
C ARG A 112 14.18 -5.09 8.21
N ALA A 113 12.90 -5.18 7.86
CA ALA A 113 12.48 -5.79 6.60
C ALA A 113 12.57 -4.81 5.44
N GLN A 114 12.91 -3.56 5.70
CA GLN A 114 12.92 -2.52 4.68
C GLN A 114 11.56 -2.42 3.99
N LEU A 115 10.51 -2.44 4.81
CA LEU A 115 9.14 -2.27 4.35
C LEU A 115 8.71 -0.85 4.67
N PRO A 116 8.45 -0.01 3.65
CA PRO A 116 7.99 1.35 3.90
C PRO A 116 6.69 1.36 4.67
N MET A 117 6.64 2.15 5.73
CA MET A 117 5.43 2.28 6.52
C MET A 117 5.13 3.75 6.75
N PHE A 118 3.89 4.14 6.47
CA PHE A 118 3.42 5.50 6.67
C PHE A 118 2.37 5.51 7.77
N SER A 119 2.26 6.62 8.50
CA SER A 119 1.16 6.78 9.44
C SER A 119 0.39 8.05 9.08
N THR A 120 -0.91 8.03 9.28
CA THR A 120 -1.78 9.15 8.92
C THR A 120 -2.89 9.34 9.95
N PRO A 121 -3.28 10.61 10.21
CA PRO A 121 -4.44 10.85 11.07
C PRO A 121 -5.77 10.59 10.36
N GLU A 122 -5.75 10.42 9.03
CA GLU A 122 -6.97 10.22 8.28
C GLU A 122 -7.54 8.81 8.52
N SER A 123 -8.84 8.66 8.29
CA SER A 123 -9.47 7.35 8.49
C SER A 123 -8.98 6.34 7.47
N ALA A 124 -8.98 5.08 7.87
CA ALA A 124 -8.57 4.00 6.98
C ALA A 124 -9.44 3.97 5.72
N ALA A 125 -10.75 4.19 5.88
CA ALA A 125 -11.66 4.19 4.73
C ALA A 125 -11.32 5.30 3.74
N PHE A 126 -10.98 6.48 4.23
CA PHE A 126 -10.61 7.59 3.37
C PHE A 126 -9.29 7.30 2.63
N VAL A 127 -8.31 6.77 3.33
CA VAL A 127 -7.04 6.39 2.72
C VAL A 127 -7.25 5.38 1.60
N ILE A 128 -8.06 4.37 1.87
CA ILE A 128 -8.36 3.33 0.87
C ILE A 128 -9.03 3.94 -0.35
N ASP A 129 -10.00 4.82 -0.15
CA ASP A 129 -10.71 5.44 -1.27
C ASP A 129 -9.78 6.31 -2.12
N VAL A 130 -8.93 7.09 -1.47
CA VAL A 130 -7.99 7.97 -2.17
C VAL A 130 -6.99 7.14 -2.97
N LEU A 131 -6.40 6.14 -2.35
CA LEU A 131 -5.39 5.32 -3.03
C LEU A 131 -5.99 4.45 -4.11
N ARG A 132 -7.19 3.92 -3.88
CA ARG A 132 -7.87 3.12 -4.88
C ARG A 132 -8.12 3.94 -6.15
N ALA A 133 -8.61 5.16 -5.99
CA ALA A 133 -8.88 6.02 -7.13
C ALA A 133 -7.58 6.40 -7.86
N TYR A 134 -6.54 6.73 -7.07
CA TYR A 134 -5.25 7.08 -7.64
C TYR A 134 -4.64 5.92 -8.43
N LEU A 135 -4.64 4.74 -7.84
CA LEU A 135 -4.03 3.57 -8.47
C LEU A 135 -4.84 3.11 -9.68
N SER A 136 -6.16 3.18 -9.60
CA SER A 136 -7.01 2.87 -10.76
C SER A 136 -6.69 3.79 -11.92
N ARG A 137 -6.58 5.08 -11.65
CA ARG A 137 -6.31 6.06 -12.67
C ARG A 137 -4.90 5.89 -13.25
N HIS A 138 -3.94 5.69 -12.37
CA HIS A 138 -2.54 5.55 -12.77
C HIS A 138 -2.34 4.34 -13.68
N PHE A 139 -2.85 3.18 -13.28
CA PHE A 139 -2.66 1.97 -14.04
C PHE A 139 -3.63 1.84 -15.23
N ALA A 140 -4.77 2.53 -15.18
CA ALA A 140 -5.64 2.61 -16.33
C ALA A 140 -4.99 3.40 -17.45
N GLU A 141 -4.29 4.49 -17.12
CA GLU A 141 -3.56 5.24 -18.11
C GLU A 141 -2.52 4.38 -18.81
N ARG A 142 -1.81 3.58 -18.02
CA ARG A 142 -0.82 2.67 -18.57
C ARG A 142 -1.45 1.65 -19.49
N THR A 143 -2.56 1.09 -19.07
CA THR A 143 -3.30 0.11 -19.86
C THR A 143 -3.87 0.75 -21.12
N SER A 144 -4.37 1.97 -21.00
CA SER A 144 -4.89 2.72 -22.12
C SER A 144 -3.86 2.96 -23.19
N MET A 145 -2.65 3.25 -22.79
CA MET A 145 -1.59 3.45 -23.76
C MET A 145 -1.37 2.23 -24.64
N HIS A 146 -1.45 1.06 -24.04
CA HIS A 146 -1.35 -0.17 -24.81
C HIS A 146 -2.65 -0.48 -25.54
N GLY A 147 -3.77 -0.25 -24.90
CA GLY A 147 -5.08 -0.55 -25.46
C GLY A 147 -5.46 0.35 -26.60
N VAL A 148 -5.02 1.57 -26.58
CA VAL A 148 -5.36 2.52 -27.63
C VAL A 148 -4.96 2.03 -29.00
N PHE A 149 -3.82 1.40 -29.11
CA PHE A 149 -3.38 0.89 -30.39
C PHE A 149 -4.26 -0.25 -30.88
N ILE A 150 -4.69 -1.09 -29.97
CA ILE A 150 -5.53 -2.22 -30.30
C ILE A 150 -6.96 -1.77 -30.58
N ASP A 151 -7.48 -0.92 -29.71
CA ASP A 151 -8.85 -0.47 -29.80
C ASP A 151 -9.13 0.32 -31.05
N ARG A 152 -8.19 1.12 -31.47
CA ARG A 152 -8.36 1.88 -32.68
C ARG A 152 -8.61 1.01 -33.87
N LYS A 153 -7.97 -0.13 -33.89
CA LYS A 153 -8.12 -1.04 -34.97
C LYS A 153 -9.44 -1.81 -34.89
N SER A 154 -9.87 -2.07 -33.70
CA SER A 154 -11.06 -2.87 -33.54
C SER A 154 -12.33 -2.05 -33.57
N VAL A 155 -12.26 -0.82 -33.16
CA VAL A 155 -13.44 0.03 -33.07
C VAL A 155 -13.82 0.59 -34.42
N VAL A 156 -12.87 0.81 -35.22
CA VAL A 156 -13.12 1.41 -36.52
C VAL A 156 -13.44 0.41 -37.60
#